data_ce4091ca6dcea601dc33dcb21f98aa78
#
_entry.id   ce4091ca6dcea601dc33dcb21f98aa78
#
_cell.length_a   1.000
_cell.length_b   1.000
_cell.length_c   1.000
_cell.angle_alpha   90.00
_cell.angle_beta   90.00
_cell.angle_gamma   90.00
#
_symmetry.space_group_name_H-M   'P 1'
#
loop_
_entity.id
_entity.type
_entity.pdbx_description
1 polymer ?
#
loop_
_entity_poly.entity_id
_entity_poly.type
_entity_poly.pdbx_seq_one_letter_code
_entity_poly.pdbx_strand_id
1 'polypeptide(L)'
;MNTVHHYFDYKSPYAYLAQKANWELDALPEVQVCWVPYTLKIEKYLGRAELGNDGADIVEERNDHQWRRVRYSYMDCRREANRRGLTILGPKKIFNSSLAHIAFLYVSKSEDPRRYHDAIFERFWRREFNLESYKEITGLMKELGYDAREFSAYYKDLGLKEYQAIQAEAEDSGFFGV
;
A
#
# COMPACT_ATOMS: atom_id res chain seq x y z
N MET A 1 -23.79 12.52 -8.55
CA MET A 1 -22.48 11.84 -8.63
C MET A 1 -22.37 10.91 -7.43
N ASN A 2 -22.06 9.65 -7.66
CA ASN A 2 -21.93 8.65 -6.59
C ASN A 2 -20.50 8.68 -6.05
N THR A 3 -20.32 8.81 -4.73
CA THR A 3 -19.01 8.79 -4.09
C THR A 3 -18.69 7.38 -3.61
N VAL A 4 -17.52 6.87 -4.00
CA VAL A 4 -16.99 5.56 -3.59
C VAL A 4 -15.70 5.76 -2.81
N HIS A 5 -15.67 5.34 -1.56
CA HIS A 5 -14.44 5.35 -0.76
C HIS A 5 -13.68 4.05 -0.98
N HIS A 6 -12.52 4.15 -1.64
CA HIS A 6 -11.63 3.03 -1.90
C HIS A 6 -10.47 3.03 -0.91
N TYR A 7 -10.53 2.12 0.08
CA TYR A 7 -9.46 1.92 1.04
C TYR A 7 -8.38 1.01 0.45
N PHE A 8 -7.10 1.36 0.61
CA PHE A 8 -6.00 0.58 0.08
C PHE A 8 -4.78 0.56 1.01
N ASP A 9 -3.97 -0.49 0.90
CA ASP A 9 -2.64 -0.55 1.49
C ASP A 9 -1.64 -1.06 0.44
N TYR A 10 -0.51 -0.39 0.27
CA TYR A 10 0.53 -0.81 -0.68
C TYR A 10 1.07 -2.21 -0.43
N LYS A 11 1.01 -2.71 0.81
CA LYS A 11 1.39 -4.08 1.15
C LYS A 11 0.27 -5.11 1.00
N SER A 12 -0.92 -4.71 0.54
CA SER A 12 -1.98 -5.64 0.19
C SER A 12 -1.87 -6.09 -1.28
N PRO A 13 -1.65 -7.39 -1.55
CA PRO A 13 -1.62 -7.89 -2.92
C PRO A 13 -2.99 -7.80 -3.60
N TYR A 14 -4.08 -7.84 -2.84
CA TYR A 14 -5.43 -7.72 -3.39
C TYR A 14 -5.78 -6.29 -3.75
N ALA A 15 -5.30 -5.29 -2.97
CA ALA A 15 -5.41 -3.88 -3.36
C ALA A 15 -4.65 -3.61 -4.67
N TYR A 16 -3.45 -4.19 -4.85
CA TYR A 16 -2.72 -4.11 -6.12
C TYR A 16 -3.49 -4.73 -7.29
N LEU A 17 -4.08 -5.91 -7.07
CA LEU A 17 -4.90 -6.56 -8.11
C LEU A 17 -6.16 -5.76 -8.47
N ALA A 18 -6.77 -5.06 -7.52
CA ALA A 18 -7.95 -4.25 -7.74
C ALA A 18 -7.67 -2.91 -8.44
N GLN A 19 -6.42 -2.45 -8.45
CA GLN A 19 -6.01 -1.11 -8.88
C GLN A 19 -6.55 -0.70 -10.26
N LYS A 20 -6.39 -1.56 -11.28
CA LYS A 20 -6.86 -1.25 -12.63
C LYS A 20 -8.37 -1.04 -12.68
N ALA A 21 -9.14 -1.93 -12.05
CA ALA A 21 -10.60 -1.83 -12.00
C ALA A 21 -11.08 -0.57 -11.26
N ASN A 22 -10.33 -0.15 -10.23
CA ASN A 22 -10.64 1.07 -9.49
C ASN A 22 -10.35 2.33 -10.31
N TRP A 23 -9.29 2.35 -11.13
CA TRP A 23 -9.06 3.44 -12.08
C TRP A 23 -10.10 3.48 -13.21
N GLU A 24 -10.56 2.32 -13.68
CA GLU A 24 -11.66 2.24 -14.64
C GLU A 24 -12.98 2.78 -14.04
N LEU A 25 -13.23 2.49 -12.76
CA LEU A 25 -14.38 3.03 -12.02
C LEU A 25 -14.28 4.56 -11.85
N ASP A 26 -13.09 5.07 -11.49
CA ASP A 26 -12.83 6.50 -11.30
C ASP A 26 -12.95 7.31 -12.61
N ALA A 27 -12.81 6.66 -13.75
CA ALA A 27 -12.99 7.28 -15.06
C ALA A 27 -14.47 7.46 -15.48
N LEU A 28 -15.43 6.89 -14.72
CA LEU A 28 -16.85 7.02 -15.04
C LEU A 28 -17.38 8.40 -14.62
N PRO A 29 -18.08 9.13 -15.50
CA PRO A 29 -18.53 10.51 -15.23
C PRO A 29 -19.46 10.67 -14.02
N GLU A 30 -20.19 9.61 -13.67
CA GLU A 30 -21.13 9.59 -12.55
C GLU A 30 -20.54 9.13 -11.23
N VAL A 31 -19.25 8.75 -11.21
CA VAL A 31 -18.55 8.22 -10.04
C VAL A 31 -17.40 9.15 -9.65
N GLN A 32 -17.23 9.34 -8.37
CA GLN A 32 -16.04 9.95 -7.76
C GLN A 32 -15.41 8.95 -6.80
N VAL A 33 -14.20 8.51 -7.08
CA VAL A 33 -13.46 7.63 -6.18
C VAL A 33 -12.61 8.46 -5.22
N CYS A 34 -12.88 8.31 -3.92
CA CYS A 34 -12.05 8.85 -2.85
C CYS A 34 -11.03 7.78 -2.45
N TRP A 35 -9.78 7.98 -2.80
CA TRP A 35 -8.68 7.06 -2.49
C TRP A 35 -8.20 7.26 -1.07
N VAL A 36 -8.39 6.26 -0.21
CA VAL A 36 -8.15 6.36 1.24
C VAL A 36 -7.04 5.39 1.65
N PRO A 37 -5.84 5.89 2.01
CA PRO A 37 -4.76 5.02 2.46
C PRO A 37 -5.04 4.46 3.86
N TYR A 38 -5.10 3.13 3.99
CA TYR A 38 -5.32 2.42 5.24
C TYR A 38 -4.21 1.42 5.51
N THR A 39 -3.48 1.59 6.61
CA THR A 39 -2.36 0.70 6.95
C THR A 39 -2.84 -0.52 7.72
N LEU A 40 -2.79 -1.68 7.08
CA LEU A 40 -3.14 -2.97 7.69
C LEU A 40 -2.24 -3.30 8.87
N LYS A 41 -2.84 -3.72 9.97
CA LYS A 41 -2.15 -4.23 11.18
C LYS A 41 -2.02 -5.76 11.08
N ILE A 42 -1.30 -6.23 10.06
CA ILE A 42 -1.21 -7.66 9.67
C ILE A 42 -0.72 -8.53 10.85
N GLU A 43 0.21 -8.03 11.66
CA GLU A 43 0.77 -8.75 12.79
C GLU A 43 -0.29 -9.17 13.81
N LYS A 44 -1.37 -8.39 13.95
CA LYS A 44 -2.45 -8.68 14.92
C LYS A 44 -3.20 -9.98 14.62
N TYR A 45 -3.25 -10.42 13.35
CA TYR A 45 -4.03 -11.59 12.95
C TYR A 45 -3.26 -12.64 12.15
N LEU A 46 -2.11 -12.29 11.57
CA LEU A 46 -1.27 -13.25 10.83
C LEU A 46 0.09 -13.52 11.48
N GLY A 47 0.38 -12.88 12.65
CA GLY A 47 1.69 -12.96 13.28
C GLY A 47 2.78 -12.33 12.45
N ARG A 48 4.03 -12.35 12.97
CA ARG A 48 5.20 -11.77 12.32
C ARG A 48 6.07 -12.86 11.69
N ALA A 49 6.65 -12.54 10.56
CA ALA A 49 7.71 -13.32 9.93
C ALA A 49 8.63 -12.38 9.15
N GLU A 50 9.93 -12.59 9.26
CA GLU A 50 10.94 -11.81 8.55
C GLU A 50 12.08 -12.74 8.09
N LEU A 51 12.48 -12.59 6.82
CA LEU A 51 13.60 -13.33 6.23
C LEU A 51 14.84 -12.45 6.16
N GLY A 52 15.99 -13.02 6.47
CA GLY A 52 17.29 -12.42 6.23
C GLY A 52 17.63 -12.32 4.74
N ASN A 53 18.75 -11.68 4.46
CA ASN A 53 19.23 -11.55 3.09
C ASN A 53 19.65 -12.90 2.47
N ASP A 54 20.04 -13.84 3.30
CA ASP A 54 20.37 -15.23 2.96
C ASP A 54 19.12 -16.14 2.81
N GLY A 55 17.93 -15.61 3.12
CA GLY A 55 16.67 -16.34 3.09
C GLY A 55 16.37 -17.15 4.35
N ALA A 56 17.22 -17.06 5.39
CA ALA A 56 16.95 -17.67 6.69
C ALA A 56 15.91 -16.87 7.47
N ASP A 57 15.14 -17.56 8.32
CA ASP A 57 14.16 -16.92 9.20
C ASP A 57 14.86 -16.12 10.30
N ILE A 58 14.65 -14.79 10.35
CA ILE A 58 15.05 -13.90 11.44
C ILE A 58 13.97 -13.84 12.51
N VAL A 59 12.72 -13.75 12.09
CA VAL A 59 11.52 -13.73 12.95
C VAL A 59 10.53 -14.74 12.42
N GLU A 60 10.04 -15.62 13.30
CA GLU A 60 9.00 -16.61 13.01
C GLU A 60 8.04 -16.71 14.20
N GLU A 61 6.93 -15.97 14.12
CA GLU A 61 5.90 -15.93 15.17
C GLU A 61 4.54 -16.46 14.68
N ARG A 62 4.52 -17.06 13.48
CA ARG A 62 3.29 -17.58 12.87
C ARG A 62 3.07 -19.03 13.27
N ASN A 63 1.84 -19.33 13.71
CA ASN A 63 1.41 -20.71 13.86
C ASN A 63 1.03 -21.35 12.51
N ASP A 64 0.81 -22.66 12.48
CA ASP A 64 0.49 -23.43 11.27
C ASP A 64 -0.77 -22.94 10.55
N HIS A 65 -1.76 -22.45 11.29
CA HIS A 65 -3.00 -21.93 10.70
C HIS A 65 -2.73 -20.60 9.98
N GLN A 66 -1.97 -19.69 10.60
CA GLN A 66 -1.57 -18.42 10.00
C GLN A 66 -0.69 -18.65 8.76
N TRP A 67 0.25 -19.62 8.81
CA TRP A 67 1.06 -19.98 7.66
C TRP A 67 0.24 -20.55 6.51
N ARG A 68 -0.75 -21.40 6.79
CA ARG A 68 -1.66 -21.90 5.74
C ARG A 68 -2.43 -20.79 5.07
N ARG A 69 -2.94 -19.80 5.84
CA ARG A 69 -3.63 -18.64 5.30
C ARG A 69 -2.70 -17.80 4.41
N VAL A 70 -1.48 -17.50 4.87
CA VAL A 70 -0.49 -16.72 4.11
C VAL A 70 -0.14 -17.43 2.80
N ARG A 71 0.19 -18.72 2.86
CA ARG A 71 0.52 -19.52 1.66
C ARG A 71 -0.64 -19.56 0.66
N TYR A 72 -1.86 -19.75 1.14
CA TYR A 72 -3.04 -19.77 0.28
C TYR A 72 -3.26 -18.39 -0.39
N SER A 73 -3.21 -17.31 0.37
CA SER A 73 -3.36 -15.95 -0.17
C SER A 73 -2.32 -15.65 -1.25
N TYR A 74 -1.04 -16.00 -1.03
CA TYR A 74 -0.01 -15.80 -2.05
C TYR A 74 -0.15 -16.71 -3.28
N MET A 75 -0.63 -17.92 -3.09
CA MET A 75 -0.95 -18.81 -4.22
C MET A 75 -2.08 -18.21 -5.08
N ASP A 76 -3.12 -17.73 -4.43
CA ASP A 76 -4.29 -17.14 -5.09
C ASP A 76 -3.95 -15.82 -5.80
N CYS A 77 -3.37 -14.86 -5.10
CA CYS A 77 -3.04 -13.57 -5.68
C CYS A 77 -2.00 -13.66 -6.80
N ARG A 78 -1.02 -14.56 -6.72
CA ARG A 78 -0.06 -14.79 -7.81
C ARG A 78 -0.71 -15.42 -9.04
N ARG A 79 -1.63 -16.36 -8.85
CA ARG A 79 -2.39 -16.92 -9.97
C ARG A 79 -3.16 -15.83 -10.72
N GLU A 80 -3.82 -14.95 -9.98
CA GLU A 80 -4.58 -13.85 -10.57
C GLU A 80 -3.65 -12.77 -11.18
N ALA A 81 -2.54 -12.44 -10.52
CA ALA A 81 -1.53 -11.53 -11.05
C ALA A 81 -0.98 -12.04 -12.40
N ASN A 82 -0.60 -13.33 -12.47
CA ASN A 82 -0.08 -13.93 -13.71
C ASN A 82 -1.08 -13.84 -14.86
N ARG A 83 -2.39 -14.03 -14.59
CA ARG A 83 -3.44 -13.87 -15.62
C ARG A 83 -3.54 -12.44 -16.15
N ARG A 84 -3.17 -11.44 -15.35
CA ARG A 84 -3.20 -10.02 -15.68
C ARG A 84 -1.85 -9.47 -16.13
N GLY A 85 -0.81 -10.29 -16.24
CA GLY A 85 0.55 -9.86 -16.59
C GLY A 85 1.24 -9.04 -15.48
N LEU A 86 0.76 -9.15 -14.23
CA LEU A 86 1.34 -8.49 -13.06
C LEU A 86 2.33 -9.41 -12.33
N THR A 87 3.30 -8.81 -11.65
CA THR A 87 4.26 -9.53 -10.81
C THR A 87 3.95 -9.34 -9.33
N ILE A 88 3.80 -10.43 -8.56
CA ILE A 88 3.69 -10.40 -7.10
C ILE A 88 4.75 -11.31 -6.49
N LEU A 89 5.84 -10.71 -6.02
CA LEU A 89 6.86 -11.36 -5.21
C LEU A 89 6.57 -11.07 -3.73
N GLY A 90 6.36 -12.13 -2.91
CA GLY A 90 6.09 -11.95 -1.48
C GLY A 90 7.21 -11.16 -0.80
N PRO A 91 6.90 -10.13 -0.01
CA PRO A 91 7.93 -9.35 0.69
C PRO A 91 8.66 -10.21 1.74
N LYS A 92 9.91 -9.83 2.08
CA LYS A 92 10.72 -10.55 3.06
C LYS A 92 10.29 -10.30 4.51
N LYS A 93 9.57 -9.22 4.76
CA LYS A 93 9.00 -8.83 6.06
C LYS A 93 7.65 -8.16 5.87
N ILE A 94 6.95 -7.92 6.97
CA ILE A 94 5.79 -7.03 6.98
C ILE A 94 6.29 -5.60 7.04
N PHE A 95 6.13 -4.84 5.96
CA PHE A 95 6.55 -3.44 5.89
C PHE A 95 5.53 -2.52 6.57
N ASN A 96 6.02 -1.41 7.13
CA ASN A 96 5.18 -0.29 7.51
C ASN A 96 4.96 0.62 6.29
N SER A 97 3.73 0.69 5.79
CA SER A 97 3.37 1.49 4.61
C SER A 97 3.01 2.95 4.92
N SER A 98 3.04 3.38 6.20
CA SER A 98 2.59 4.71 6.61
C SER A 98 3.30 5.85 5.89
N LEU A 99 4.62 5.75 5.70
CA LEU A 99 5.40 6.77 5.00
C LEU A 99 4.94 6.93 3.53
N ALA A 100 4.74 5.80 2.83
CA ALA A 100 4.25 5.81 1.46
C ALA A 100 2.81 6.34 1.36
N HIS A 101 1.96 6.04 2.35
CA HIS A 101 0.60 6.57 2.46
C HIS A 101 0.57 8.08 2.69
N ILE A 102 1.42 8.60 3.58
CA ILE A 102 1.53 10.06 3.81
C ILE A 102 2.04 10.75 2.54
N ALA A 103 2.97 10.15 1.82
CA ALA A 103 3.43 10.69 0.54
C ALA A 103 2.33 10.68 -0.54
N PHE A 104 1.47 9.65 -0.57
CA PHE A 104 0.28 9.64 -1.42
C PHE A 104 -0.66 10.81 -1.10
N LEU A 105 -0.95 11.05 0.19
CA LEU A 105 -1.76 12.20 0.61
C LEU A 105 -1.14 13.54 0.20
N TYR A 106 0.18 13.66 0.31
CA TYR A 106 0.91 14.85 -0.11
C TYR A 106 0.77 15.13 -1.61
N VAL A 107 1.03 14.12 -2.43
CA VAL A 107 0.92 14.22 -3.90
C VAL A 107 -0.51 14.55 -4.31
N SER A 108 -1.51 13.93 -3.70
CA SER A 108 -2.93 14.13 -4.00
C SER A 108 -3.46 15.54 -3.75
N LYS A 109 -2.72 16.38 -3.01
CA LYS A 109 -3.13 17.78 -2.74
C LYS A 109 -2.91 18.72 -3.91
N SER A 110 -1.94 18.45 -4.75
CA SER A 110 -1.49 19.38 -5.80
C SER A 110 -1.61 18.80 -7.21
N GLU A 111 -1.60 17.48 -7.34
CA GLU A 111 -1.53 16.80 -8.63
C GLU A 111 -2.31 15.48 -8.61
N ASP A 112 -2.54 14.91 -9.80
CA ASP A 112 -3.08 13.56 -9.92
C ASP A 112 -2.09 12.53 -9.32
N PRO A 113 -2.47 11.79 -8.27
CA PRO A 113 -1.58 10.85 -7.59
C PRO A 113 -1.41 9.52 -8.34
N ARG A 114 -2.09 9.32 -9.47
CA ARG A 114 -2.16 8.04 -10.16
C ARG A 114 -0.77 7.47 -10.49
N ARG A 115 0.10 8.29 -11.07
CA ARG A 115 1.45 7.87 -11.45
C ARG A 115 2.27 7.41 -10.23
N TYR A 116 2.16 8.12 -9.10
CA TYR A 116 2.80 7.75 -7.85
C TYR A 116 2.24 6.43 -7.31
N HIS A 117 0.92 6.33 -7.26
CA HIS A 117 0.20 5.16 -6.76
C HIS A 117 0.56 3.89 -7.54
N ASP A 118 0.52 3.97 -8.87
CA ASP A 118 0.84 2.86 -9.76
C ASP A 118 2.30 2.41 -9.61
N ALA A 119 3.24 3.36 -9.58
CA ALA A 119 4.66 3.08 -9.45
C ALA A 119 5.03 2.43 -8.10
N ILE A 120 4.43 2.86 -7.00
CA ILE A 120 4.65 2.24 -5.68
C ILE A 120 4.20 0.78 -5.69
N PHE A 121 2.98 0.50 -6.13
CA PHE A 121 2.48 -0.87 -6.18
C PHE A 121 3.37 -1.75 -7.06
N GLU A 122 3.67 -1.32 -8.28
CA GLU A 122 4.46 -2.11 -9.21
C GLU A 122 5.86 -2.43 -8.65
N ARG A 123 6.60 -1.41 -8.19
CA ARG A 123 7.97 -1.58 -7.69
C ARG A 123 8.01 -2.36 -6.38
N PHE A 124 7.07 -2.11 -5.47
CA PHE A 124 7.01 -2.86 -4.20
C PHE A 124 6.79 -4.36 -4.44
N TRP A 125 5.81 -4.71 -5.27
CA TRP A 125 5.51 -6.11 -5.54
C TRP A 125 6.54 -6.83 -6.42
N ARG A 126 7.44 -6.08 -7.05
CA ARG A 126 8.67 -6.60 -7.69
C ARG A 126 9.87 -6.68 -6.75
N ARG A 127 9.74 -6.25 -5.48
CA ARG A 127 10.83 -6.10 -4.49
C ARG A 127 11.89 -5.08 -4.91
N GLU A 128 11.52 -4.08 -5.65
CA GLU A 128 12.38 -3.01 -6.17
C GLU A 128 12.24 -1.71 -5.40
N PHE A 129 11.41 -1.70 -4.32
CA PHE A 129 11.08 -0.50 -3.58
C PHE A 129 10.85 -0.79 -2.10
N ASN A 130 11.41 0.08 -1.24
CA ASN A 130 11.24 0.03 0.20
C ASN A 130 10.26 1.10 0.67
N LEU A 131 9.06 0.67 1.10
CA LEU A 131 7.98 1.56 1.60
C LEU A 131 8.38 2.39 2.83
N GLU A 132 9.43 1.98 3.56
CA GLU A 132 9.93 2.63 4.77
C GLU A 132 11.10 3.59 4.49
N SER A 133 11.59 3.66 3.25
CA SER A 133 12.75 4.48 2.87
C SER A 133 12.33 5.88 2.45
N TYR A 134 12.57 6.88 3.31
CA TYR A 134 12.32 8.27 2.97
C TYR A 134 13.04 8.72 1.69
N LYS A 135 14.28 8.23 1.49
CA LYS A 135 15.08 8.53 0.30
C LYS A 135 14.43 7.97 -0.98
N GLU A 136 13.93 6.73 -0.93
CA GLU A 136 13.29 6.10 -2.09
C GLU A 136 11.95 6.76 -2.41
N ILE A 137 11.14 7.07 -1.39
CA ILE A 137 9.87 7.78 -1.54
C ILE A 137 10.09 9.14 -2.22
N THR A 138 10.99 9.96 -1.68
CA THR A 138 11.27 11.30 -2.26
C THR A 138 11.98 11.21 -3.60
N GLY A 139 12.79 10.18 -3.82
CA GLY A 139 13.41 9.88 -5.11
C GLY A 139 12.37 9.58 -6.18
N LEU A 140 11.40 8.73 -5.87
CA LEU A 140 10.30 8.39 -6.76
C LEU A 140 9.42 9.62 -7.07
N MET A 141 9.09 10.43 -6.06
CA MET A 141 8.32 11.67 -6.28
C MET A 141 9.02 12.56 -7.33
N LYS A 142 10.33 12.78 -7.18
CA LYS A 142 11.14 13.58 -8.11
C LYS A 142 11.23 12.96 -9.50
N GLU A 143 11.42 11.64 -9.58
CA GLU A 143 11.46 10.88 -10.84
C GLU A 143 10.17 11.05 -11.64
N LEU A 144 9.03 11.06 -10.94
CA LEU A 144 7.70 11.23 -11.54
C LEU A 144 7.32 12.71 -11.79
N GLY A 145 8.17 13.67 -11.39
CA GLY A 145 7.95 15.10 -11.58
C GLY A 145 7.16 15.80 -10.48
N TYR A 146 6.88 15.12 -9.36
CA TYR A 146 6.21 15.75 -8.21
C TYR A 146 7.18 16.62 -7.40
N ASP A 147 6.68 17.72 -6.87
CA ASP A 147 7.47 18.58 -5.98
C ASP A 147 7.59 17.96 -4.58
N ALA A 148 8.80 17.58 -4.20
CA ALA A 148 9.09 16.99 -2.90
C ALA A 148 9.72 17.95 -1.88
N ARG A 149 9.84 19.26 -2.20
CA ARG A 149 10.57 20.22 -1.35
C ARG A 149 9.94 20.36 0.03
N GLU A 150 8.63 20.49 0.09
CA GLU A 150 7.90 20.70 1.35
C GLU A 150 7.45 19.35 1.99
N PHE A 151 7.74 18.22 1.37
CA PHE A 151 7.30 16.92 1.88
C PHE A 151 7.84 16.62 3.30
N SER A 152 9.06 17.06 3.62
CA SER A 152 9.62 16.83 4.97
C SER A 152 8.84 17.54 6.06
N ALA A 153 8.43 18.77 5.82
CA ALA A 153 7.62 19.54 6.76
C ALA A 153 6.20 18.94 6.88
N TYR A 154 5.59 18.64 5.73
CA TYR A 154 4.27 17.98 5.68
C TYR A 154 4.26 16.65 6.42
N TYR A 155 5.22 15.77 6.16
CA TYR A 155 5.33 14.44 6.78
C TYR A 155 5.40 14.52 8.30
N LYS A 156 6.14 15.51 8.86
CA LYS A 156 6.36 15.62 10.31
C LYS A 156 5.19 16.24 11.08
N ASP A 157 4.28 16.92 10.44
CA ASP A 157 3.16 17.62 11.09
C ASP A 157 1.81 17.30 10.43
N LEU A 158 1.41 18.06 9.43
CA LEU A 158 0.07 17.96 8.84
C LEU A 158 -0.22 16.57 8.26
N GLY A 159 0.72 16.01 7.51
CA GLY A 159 0.53 14.69 6.88
C GLY A 159 0.40 13.56 7.89
N LEU A 160 1.15 13.62 8.99
CA LEU A 160 1.02 12.66 10.07
C LEU A 160 -0.36 12.76 10.75
N LYS A 161 -0.84 13.96 11.01
CA LYS A 161 -2.17 14.20 11.63
C LYS A 161 -3.30 13.72 10.72
N GLU A 162 -3.25 14.07 9.43
CA GLU A 162 -4.24 13.61 8.44
C GLU A 162 -4.26 12.09 8.33
N TYR A 163 -3.09 11.49 8.21
CA TYR A 163 -2.96 10.04 8.16
C TYR A 163 -3.54 9.37 9.42
N GLN A 164 -3.23 9.88 10.62
CA GLN A 164 -3.75 9.33 11.88
C GLN A 164 -5.28 9.46 11.96
N ALA A 165 -5.85 10.57 11.52
CA ALA A 165 -7.30 10.76 11.47
C ALA A 165 -7.98 9.75 10.54
N ILE A 166 -7.41 9.51 9.35
CA ILE A 166 -7.90 8.50 8.41
C ILE A 166 -7.86 7.09 9.02
N GLN A 167 -6.75 6.73 9.71
CA GLN A 167 -6.65 5.42 10.36
C GLN A 167 -7.72 5.25 11.46
N ALA A 168 -7.93 6.28 12.29
CA ALA A 168 -8.92 6.25 13.36
C ALA A 168 -10.35 6.13 12.80
N GLU A 169 -10.71 6.93 11.80
CA GLU A 169 -12.01 6.88 11.13
C GLU A 169 -12.30 5.51 10.51
N ALA A 170 -11.31 4.92 9.85
CA ALA A 170 -11.44 3.58 9.27
C ALA A 170 -11.66 2.51 10.35
N GLU A 171 -10.91 2.56 11.46
CA GLU A 171 -11.07 1.63 12.58
C GLU A 171 -12.44 1.78 13.25
N ASP A 172 -12.90 3.01 13.48
CA ASP A 172 -14.23 3.30 14.07
C ASP A 172 -15.37 2.84 13.15
N SER A 173 -15.17 2.89 11.83
CA SER A 173 -16.10 2.38 10.83
C SER A 173 -16.06 0.85 10.67
N GLY A 174 -15.21 0.15 11.43
CA GLY A 174 -15.11 -1.31 11.43
C GLY A 174 -14.29 -1.91 10.29
N PHE A 175 -13.46 -1.11 9.59
CA PHE A 175 -12.54 -1.64 8.59
C PHE A 175 -11.45 -2.50 9.22
N PHE A 176 -11.22 -3.68 8.66
CA PHE A 176 -10.20 -4.62 9.14
C PHE A 176 -9.31 -5.18 8.03
N GLY A 177 -9.64 -4.92 6.76
CA GLY A 177 -8.92 -5.42 5.61
C GLY A 177 -9.16 -4.61 4.34
N VAL A 178 -8.19 -4.63 3.44
CA VAL A 178 -8.22 -4.00 2.11
C VAL A 178 -7.54 -4.91 1.10
#